data_d8e27d0d52b53d0f1f98cbbd4e607f55
#
_entry.id   d8e27d0d52b53d0f1f98cbbd4e607f55
#
_cell.length_a   1.000
_cell.length_b   1.000
_cell.length_c   1.000
_cell.angle_alpha   90.00
_cell.angle_beta   90.00
_cell.angle_gamma   90.00
#
_symmetry.space_group_name_H-M   'P 1'
#
loop_
_entity.id
_entity.type
_entity.pdbx_description
1 polymer ?
#
loop_
_entity_poly.entity_id
_entity_poly.type
_entity_poly.pdbx_seq_one_letter_code
_entity_poly.pdbx_strand_id
1 'polypeptide(L)'
;MVKKSFLWIALSTLSFGCASQPDTLVTVEPKGNEEAVKGASKIEYFSHGQYFTWNGIVVLNNQWGRDYATNSDKYQVIRLTDDNKVQFDYKWAGNTSYVKGYPTFVVGWHFGNPGGWMTPQGSFGLPARISDNKAFYASISGTHYNNGTYTEIMNLSWDIWLANSPNPSGPNGEIMVWPWRQNQQPIGSRQATATIWGATWDVYRGTMSAGGYSWTVVSYIRRSGTLRIGGNLRDFINDARNRGWFSSSMYIVGIECGNEIIQGHGRFEYTSYTIRP
;
A
#
# COMPACT_ATOMS: atom_id res chain seq x y z
N MET A 1 4.78 -30.59 54.70
CA MET A 1 4.19 -30.89 53.38
C MET A 1 3.57 -29.60 52.83
N VAL A 2 4.29 -28.95 51.95
CA VAL A 2 3.82 -27.70 51.30
C VAL A 2 3.53 -28.04 49.85
N LYS A 3 2.25 -27.98 49.46
CA LYS A 3 1.81 -28.16 48.08
C LYS A 3 2.15 -26.88 47.27
N LYS A 4 3.03 -27.03 46.28
CA LYS A 4 3.28 -26.02 45.26
C LYS A 4 2.19 -26.12 44.18
N SER A 5 1.33 -25.13 44.07
CA SER A 5 0.40 -24.97 42.96
C SER A 5 1.15 -24.36 41.78
N PHE A 6 1.23 -25.10 40.66
CA PHE A 6 1.72 -24.59 39.39
C PHE A 6 0.57 -23.85 38.69
N LEU A 7 0.76 -22.57 38.51
CA LEU A 7 -0.14 -21.74 37.70
C LEU A 7 0.25 -21.89 36.23
N TRP A 8 -0.60 -22.55 35.43
CA TRP A 8 -0.45 -22.62 33.99
C TRP A 8 -0.94 -21.31 33.40
N ILE A 9 -0.04 -20.49 32.86
CA ILE A 9 -0.41 -19.36 32.00
C ILE A 9 -0.67 -19.95 30.61
N ALA A 10 -1.94 -20.02 30.25
CA ALA A 10 -2.33 -20.36 28.89
C ALA A 10 -1.95 -19.18 27.97
N LEU A 11 -0.92 -19.38 27.14
CA LEU A 11 -0.61 -18.50 26.03
C LEU A 11 -1.69 -18.72 24.97
N SER A 12 -2.69 -17.85 24.92
CA SER A 12 -3.66 -17.83 23.83
C SER A 12 -2.96 -17.29 22.59
N THR A 13 -2.57 -18.20 21.68
CA THR A 13 -2.23 -17.85 20.31
C THR A 13 -3.49 -17.35 19.62
N LEU A 14 -3.60 -16.05 19.48
CA LEU A 14 -4.60 -15.43 18.59
C LEU A 14 -4.23 -15.80 17.15
N SER A 15 -4.87 -16.85 16.64
CA SER A 15 -4.87 -17.17 15.22
C SER A 15 -5.74 -16.13 14.51
N PHE A 16 -5.11 -15.18 13.84
CA PHE A 16 -5.79 -14.25 12.94
C PHE A 16 -6.25 -15.02 11.70
N GLY A 17 -7.47 -15.49 11.72
CA GLY A 17 -8.15 -16.06 10.56
C GLY A 17 -8.53 -14.93 9.60
N CYS A 18 -7.68 -14.61 8.64
CA CYS A 18 -8.07 -13.79 7.51
C CYS A 18 -8.77 -14.69 6.49
N ALA A 19 -10.08 -14.79 6.53
CA ALA A 19 -10.87 -15.37 5.46
C ALA A 19 -10.94 -14.36 4.32
N SER A 20 -9.94 -14.37 3.43
CA SER A 20 -10.03 -13.67 2.15
C SER A 20 -10.69 -14.61 1.15
N GLN A 21 -11.95 -14.33 0.79
CA GLN A 21 -12.47 -14.83 -0.48
C GLN A 21 -11.70 -14.15 -1.61
N PRO A 22 -11.31 -14.86 -2.67
CA PRO A 22 -10.73 -14.23 -3.84
C PRO A 22 -11.82 -13.42 -4.56
N ASP A 23 -11.84 -12.12 -4.33
CA ASP A 23 -12.71 -11.22 -5.07
C ASP A 23 -12.21 -11.15 -6.52
N THR A 24 -13.07 -11.59 -7.44
CA THR A 24 -12.83 -11.46 -8.88
C THR A 24 -12.81 -9.98 -9.22
N LEU A 25 -11.71 -9.49 -9.77
CA LEU A 25 -11.65 -8.15 -10.36
C LEU A 25 -12.67 -8.07 -11.49
N VAL A 26 -13.71 -7.30 -11.28
CA VAL A 26 -14.64 -6.94 -12.34
C VAL A 26 -14.02 -5.74 -13.06
N THR A 27 -13.38 -6.01 -14.19
CA THR A 27 -13.05 -4.94 -15.13
C THR A 27 -14.35 -4.47 -15.75
N VAL A 28 -14.83 -3.32 -15.34
CA VAL A 28 -15.92 -2.65 -16.05
C VAL A 28 -15.25 -1.83 -17.14
N GLU A 29 -15.18 -2.39 -18.35
CA GLU A 29 -14.94 -1.58 -19.53
C GLU A 29 -16.09 -0.59 -19.67
N PRO A 30 -15.84 0.70 -19.91
CA PRO A 30 -16.92 1.64 -20.16
C PRO A 30 -17.64 1.22 -21.44
N LYS A 31 -18.85 0.66 -21.32
CA LYS A 31 -19.76 0.47 -22.43
C LYS A 31 -20.36 1.82 -22.79
N GLY A 32 -20.06 2.29 -23.98
CA GLY A 32 -20.92 3.30 -24.57
C GLY A 32 -20.16 4.30 -25.40
N ASN A 33 -20.41 4.26 -26.71
CA ASN A 33 -20.34 5.43 -27.54
C ASN A 33 -21.34 6.48 -27.00
N GLU A 34 -20.88 7.38 -26.15
CA GLU A 34 -21.53 8.65 -25.94
C GLU A 34 -20.67 9.72 -26.59
N GLU A 35 -21.29 10.52 -27.45
CA GLU A 35 -20.67 11.62 -28.16
C GLU A 35 -19.90 12.52 -27.19
N ALA A 36 -18.69 12.87 -27.59
CA ALA A 36 -17.78 13.73 -26.83
C ALA A 36 -18.44 15.10 -26.58
N VAL A 37 -19.12 15.24 -25.48
CA VAL A 37 -19.41 16.53 -24.86
C VAL A 37 -18.05 17.04 -24.37
N LYS A 38 -17.61 18.19 -24.88
CA LYS A 38 -16.41 18.90 -24.42
C LYS A 38 -16.59 19.35 -22.96
N GLY A 39 -16.25 18.45 -22.07
CA GLY A 39 -16.09 18.62 -20.63
C GLY A 39 -15.41 17.36 -20.15
N ALA A 40 -14.23 17.47 -19.51
CA ALA A 40 -13.46 16.33 -19.09
C ALA A 40 -14.31 15.41 -18.20
N SER A 41 -14.45 14.14 -18.60
CA SER A 41 -15.30 13.18 -17.89
C SER A 41 -14.72 12.92 -16.51
N LYS A 42 -15.46 13.23 -15.47
CA LYS A 42 -15.14 12.85 -14.10
C LYS A 42 -15.31 11.33 -13.95
N ILE A 43 -14.24 10.63 -13.60
CA ILE A 43 -14.29 9.21 -13.27
C ILE A 43 -14.44 9.07 -11.76
N GLU A 44 -15.40 8.25 -11.31
CA GLU A 44 -15.59 7.94 -9.89
C GLU A 44 -15.85 6.45 -9.71
N TYR A 45 -15.12 5.81 -8.79
CA TYR A 45 -15.32 4.41 -8.43
C TYR A 45 -15.45 4.24 -6.92
N PHE A 46 -16.51 3.54 -6.50
CA PHE A 46 -16.92 3.34 -5.12
C PHE A 46 -16.67 1.93 -4.60
N SER A 47 -16.63 0.93 -5.48
CA SER A 47 -16.51 -0.47 -5.05
C SER A 47 -15.07 -0.91 -4.92
N HIS A 48 -14.86 -1.88 -4.03
CA HIS A 48 -13.59 -2.59 -3.91
C HIS A 48 -13.17 -3.21 -5.26
N GLY A 49 -11.89 -3.08 -5.60
CA GLY A 49 -11.29 -3.64 -6.81
C GLY A 49 -11.56 -2.86 -8.09
N GLN A 50 -12.42 -1.84 -8.10
CA GLN A 50 -12.56 -0.95 -9.25
C GLN A 50 -11.31 -0.11 -9.46
N TYR A 51 -10.93 0.15 -10.71
CA TYR A 51 -9.77 0.94 -11.05
C TYR A 51 -9.94 1.71 -12.37
N PHE A 52 -9.11 2.71 -12.55
CA PHE A 52 -8.89 3.39 -13.83
C PHE A 52 -7.38 3.54 -14.07
N THR A 53 -7.02 3.90 -15.30
CA THR A 53 -5.62 4.19 -15.65
C THR A 53 -5.41 5.70 -15.74
N TRP A 54 -4.37 6.20 -15.07
CA TRP A 54 -3.93 7.58 -15.12
C TRP A 54 -2.44 7.64 -15.49
N ASN A 55 -2.14 8.25 -16.64
CA ASN A 55 -0.78 8.32 -17.18
C ASN A 55 -0.06 6.94 -17.27
N GLY A 56 -0.81 5.89 -17.63
CA GLY A 56 -0.29 4.52 -17.75
C GLY A 56 -0.16 3.77 -16.42
N ILE A 57 -0.53 4.39 -15.31
CA ILE A 57 -0.49 3.82 -13.96
C ILE A 57 -1.91 3.47 -13.53
N VAL A 58 -2.11 2.30 -12.95
CA VAL A 58 -3.41 1.88 -12.41
C VAL A 58 -3.68 2.63 -11.12
N VAL A 59 -4.89 3.20 -10.98
CA VAL A 59 -5.41 3.79 -9.74
C VAL A 59 -6.49 2.86 -9.23
N LEU A 60 -6.23 2.17 -8.13
CA LEU A 60 -7.04 1.08 -7.60
C LEU A 60 -7.80 1.50 -6.33
N ASN A 61 -9.11 1.22 -6.30
CA ASN A 61 -9.94 1.36 -5.10
C ASN A 61 -9.85 0.11 -4.22
N ASN A 62 -8.72 -0.08 -3.55
CA ASN A 62 -8.53 -1.22 -2.67
C ASN A 62 -9.16 -0.96 -1.30
N GLN A 63 -10.20 -1.74 -0.96
CA GLN A 63 -10.96 -1.69 0.31
C GLN A 63 -10.92 -3.06 1.01
N TRP A 64 -9.79 -3.73 1.02
CA TRP A 64 -9.67 -5.11 1.47
C TRP A 64 -10.12 -5.34 2.93
N GLY A 65 -9.99 -4.35 3.79
CA GLY A 65 -10.37 -4.42 5.20
C GLY A 65 -11.68 -3.71 5.55
N ARG A 66 -12.54 -3.37 4.56
CA ARG A 66 -13.79 -2.63 4.76
C ARG A 66 -14.72 -3.21 5.82
N ASP A 67 -14.70 -4.51 6.02
CA ASP A 67 -15.60 -5.20 6.95
C ASP A 67 -15.21 -4.96 8.42
N TYR A 68 -13.99 -4.49 8.69
CA TYR A 68 -13.58 -4.02 10.01
C TYR A 68 -14.11 -2.62 10.36
N ALA A 69 -14.75 -1.92 9.40
CA ALA A 69 -15.38 -0.63 9.66
C ALA A 69 -16.80 -0.82 10.21
N THR A 70 -17.11 -0.15 11.33
CA THR A 70 -18.39 -0.26 12.05
C THR A 70 -19.36 0.88 11.78
N ASN A 71 -18.91 1.99 11.20
CA ASN A 71 -19.80 3.10 10.82
C ASN A 71 -20.68 2.71 9.63
N SER A 72 -21.98 3.02 9.72
CA SER A 72 -22.97 2.68 8.67
C SER A 72 -22.78 3.50 7.40
N ASP A 73 -22.22 4.69 7.50
CA ASP A 73 -21.98 5.66 6.42
C ASP A 73 -20.54 5.61 5.90
N LYS A 74 -19.91 4.43 6.00
CA LYS A 74 -18.55 4.19 5.51
C LYS A 74 -18.45 4.23 4.00
N TYR A 75 -17.37 4.82 3.49
CA TYR A 75 -17.06 4.83 2.07
C TYR A 75 -15.57 5.02 1.80
N GLN A 76 -15.16 4.62 0.61
CA GLN A 76 -13.93 5.01 -0.04
C GLN A 76 -14.22 5.18 -1.53
N VAL A 77 -13.73 6.27 -2.10
CA VAL A 77 -13.93 6.61 -3.51
C VAL A 77 -12.61 7.04 -4.10
N ILE A 78 -12.31 6.52 -5.28
CA ILE A 78 -11.22 7.05 -6.11
C ILE A 78 -11.81 7.87 -7.25
N ARG A 79 -11.22 9.02 -7.54
CA ARG A 79 -11.69 9.94 -8.59
C ARG A 79 -10.55 10.43 -9.47
N LEU A 80 -10.87 10.64 -10.75
CA LEU A 80 -10.11 11.51 -11.63
C LEU A 80 -10.95 12.78 -11.87
N THR A 81 -10.40 13.93 -11.49
CA THR A 81 -11.08 15.22 -11.60
C THR A 81 -10.87 15.84 -12.98
N ASP A 82 -11.71 16.81 -13.34
CA ASP A 82 -11.63 17.52 -14.62
C ASP A 82 -10.30 18.26 -14.84
N ASP A 83 -9.67 18.71 -13.76
CA ASP A 83 -8.34 19.33 -13.77
C ASP A 83 -7.19 18.30 -13.65
N ASN A 84 -7.48 17.03 -13.99
CA ASN A 84 -6.52 15.93 -14.05
C ASN A 84 -5.78 15.62 -12.74
N LYS A 85 -6.46 15.74 -11.61
CA LYS A 85 -6.00 15.30 -10.30
C LYS A 85 -6.64 13.97 -9.91
N VAL A 86 -5.93 13.18 -9.11
CA VAL A 86 -6.48 11.99 -8.49
C VAL A 86 -6.87 12.28 -7.05
N GLN A 87 -8.10 11.91 -6.67
CA GLN A 87 -8.60 12.07 -5.32
C GLN A 87 -8.95 10.72 -4.71
N PHE A 88 -8.61 10.55 -3.44
CA PHE A 88 -8.99 9.42 -2.59
C PHE A 88 -9.82 9.97 -1.43
N ASP A 89 -11.15 9.85 -1.54
CA ASP A 89 -12.07 10.22 -0.46
C ASP A 89 -12.36 9.01 0.41
N TYR A 90 -12.46 9.22 1.70
CA TYR A 90 -12.68 8.13 2.63
C TYR A 90 -13.46 8.57 3.87
N LYS A 91 -14.22 7.61 4.45
CA LYS A 91 -14.83 7.70 5.76
C LYS A 91 -14.83 6.32 6.42
N TRP A 92 -13.86 6.12 7.29
CA TRP A 92 -13.65 4.87 7.98
C TRP A 92 -13.60 5.06 9.49
N ALA A 93 -14.34 4.26 10.26
CA ALA A 93 -14.29 4.17 11.70
C ALA A 93 -14.43 2.72 12.18
N GLY A 94 -14.15 2.45 13.44
CA GLY A 94 -14.28 1.14 14.05
C GLY A 94 -12.95 0.57 14.54
N ASN A 95 -12.72 -0.72 14.34
CA ASN A 95 -11.55 -1.39 14.88
C ASN A 95 -10.23 -0.75 14.40
N THR A 96 -9.48 -0.14 15.31
CA THR A 96 -8.24 0.58 15.02
C THR A 96 -7.00 -0.32 14.85
N SER A 97 -7.17 -1.64 14.95
CA SER A 97 -6.09 -2.61 14.72
C SER A 97 -5.96 -3.03 13.24
N TYR A 98 -6.89 -2.60 12.36
CA TYR A 98 -6.93 -3.06 10.97
C TYR A 98 -7.02 -1.91 9.99
N VAL A 99 -6.21 -1.97 8.94
CA VAL A 99 -6.36 -1.14 7.75
C VAL A 99 -7.68 -1.50 7.07
N LYS A 100 -8.48 -0.50 6.72
CA LYS A 100 -9.78 -0.68 6.08
C LYS A 100 -9.75 -0.43 4.58
N GLY A 101 -8.86 0.44 4.16
CA GLY A 101 -8.67 0.75 2.75
C GLY A 101 -7.26 1.19 2.44
N TYR A 102 -6.86 0.91 1.21
CA TYR A 102 -5.59 1.31 0.63
C TYR A 102 -5.81 1.77 -0.82
N PRO A 103 -6.49 2.92 -1.04
CA PRO A 103 -6.56 3.49 -2.38
C PRO A 103 -5.15 3.79 -2.85
N THR A 104 -4.76 3.29 -4.03
CA THR A 104 -3.35 3.22 -4.40
C THR A 104 -3.11 3.37 -5.89
N PHE A 105 -1.94 3.88 -6.25
CA PHE A 105 -1.34 3.81 -7.58
C PHE A 105 -0.54 2.51 -7.67
N VAL A 106 -0.73 1.73 -8.74
CA VAL A 106 -0.11 0.40 -8.88
C VAL A 106 0.62 0.27 -10.20
N VAL A 107 1.84 -0.24 -10.16
CA VAL A 107 2.55 -0.76 -11.32
C VAL A 107 3.12 -2.14 -11.00
N GLY A 108 3.06 -3.05 -11.97
CA GLY A 108 3.47 -4.43 -11.79
C GLY A 108 2.41 -5.29 -11.11
N TRP A 109 2.86 -6.17 -10.23
CA TRP A 109 2.05 -7.14 -9.52
C TRP A 109 1.47 -6.56 -8.23
N HIS A 110 0.20 -6.86 -7.95
CA HIS A 110 -0.53 -6.51 -6.74
C HIS A 110 -0.92 -7.77 -5.96
N PHE A 111 -0.73 -7.77 -4.63
CA PHE A 111 -1.13 -8.89 -3.78
C PHE A 111 -2.66 -8.94 -3.62
N GLY A 112 -3.23 -10.13 -3.80
CA GLY A 112 -4.68 -10.38 -3.65
C GLY A 112 -5.48 -10.34 -4.96
N ASN A 113 -4.86 -10.01 -6.10
CA ASN A 113 -5.49 -10.14 -7.41
C ASN A 113 -5.19 -11.53 -8.02
N PRO A 114 -6.19 -12.32 -8.44
CA PRO A 114 -5.94 -13.54 -9.21
C PRO A 114 -5.16 -13.22 -10.50
N GLY A 115 -3.96 -13.75 -10.63
CA GLY A 115 -3.03 -13.40 -11.69
C GLY A 115 -2.07 -12.23 -11.38
N GLY A 116 -2.37 -11.38 -10.41
CA GLY A 116 -1.52 -10.40 -9.73
C GLY A 116 -1.03 -9.21 -10.55
N TRP A 117 -0.94 -9.28 -11.86
CA TRP A 117 -0.36 -8.22 -12.68
C TRP A 117 -1.38 -7.15 -13.08
N MET A 118 -1.25 -5.95 -12.49
CA MET A 118 -2.11 -4.79 -12.77
C MET A 118 -1.66 -4.00 -13.99
N THR A 119 -0.35 -4.07 -14.33
CA THR A 119 0.19 -3.55 -15.58
C THR A 119 0.92 -4.67 -16.32
N PRO A 120 1.06 -4.63 -17.67
CA PRO A 120 1.74 -5.68 -18.41
C PRO A 120 3.16 -5.93 -17.91
N GLN A 121 3.57 -7.20 -17.85
CA GLN A 121 4.95 -7.56 -17.52
C GLN A 121 5.93 -6.91 -18.48
N GLY A 122 7.06 -6.46 -17.98
CA GLY A 122 8.05 -5.67 -18.72
C GLY A 122 7.79 -4.16 -18.65
N SER A 123 6.53 -3.74 -18.44
CA SER A 123 6.21 -2.34 -18.20
C SER A 123 6.89 -1.86 -16.91
N PHE A 124 7.28 -0.59 -16.87
CA PHE A 124 7.97 0.01 -15.73
C PHE A 124 9.22 -0.77 -15.27
N GLY A 125 9.70 -1.70 -16.12
CA GLY A 125 10.86 -2.54 -15.86
C GLY A 125 10.66 -3.62 -14.80
N LEU A 126 9.43 -4.02 -14.54
CA LEU A 126 9.05 -5.10 -13.63
C LEU A 126 8.63 -6.37 -14.41
N PRO A 127 8.95 -7.59 -13.92
CA PRO A 127 9.76 -7.86 -12.72
C PRO A 127 11.25 -7.58 -12.95
N ALA A 128 11.97 -7.25 -11.86
CA ALA A 128 13.42 -7.06 -11.90
C ALA A 128 14.09 -7.75 -10.72
N ARG A 129 15.22 -8.43 -10.92
CA ARG A 129 15.98 -8.98 -9.80
C ARG A 129 16.59 -7.86 -8.95
N ILE A 130 16.70 -8.07 -7.66
CA ILE A 130 17.42 -7.14 -6.79
C ILE A 130 18.87 -7.00 -7.24
N SER A 131 19.51 -8.08 -7.73
CA SER A 131 20.88 -8.06 -8.27
C SER A 131 21.06 -7.18 -9.50
N ASP A 132 20.01 -6.96 -10.30
CA ASP A 132 20.11 -6.19 -11.55
C ASP A 132 20.35 -4.69 -11.30
N ASN A 133 20.24 -4.27 -10.05
CA ASN A 133 20.45 -2.91 -9.58
C ASN A 133 19.67 -1.84 -10.36
N LYS A 134 18.51 -2.21 -10.89
CA LYS A 134 17.65 -1.34 -11.68
C LYS A 134 17.13 -0.18 -10.83
N ALA A 135 17.16 1.04 -11.37
CA ALA A 135 16.59 2.21 -10.74
C ALA A 135 15.05 2.19 -10.83
N PHE A 136 14.39 2.85 -9.87
CA PHE A 136 12.95 3.13 -9.88
C PHE A 136 12.75 4.54 -9.35
N TYR A 137 12.80 5.52 -10.25
CA TYR A 137 12.57 6.92 -9.87
C TYR A 137 11.10 7.17 -9.68
N ALA A 138 10.70 7.46 -8.45
CA ALA A 138 9.32 7.74 -8.09
C ALA A 138 9.18 9.13 -7.47
N SER A 139 8.06 9.79 -7.73
CA SER A 139 7.69 11.03 -7.05
C SER A 139 6.19 11.11 -6.85
N ILE A 140 5.79 11.78 -5.77
CA ILE A 140 4.39 12.07 -5.46
C ILE A 140 4.26 13.50 -4.94
N SER A 141 3.17 14.15 -5.30
CA SER A 141 2.79 15.47 -4.78
C SER A 141 1.31 15.50 -4.50
N GLY A 142 0.95 15.70 -3.25
CA GLY A 142 -0.43 15.72 -2.81
C GLY A 142 -0.70 16.68 -1.66
N THR A 143 -1.98 16.77 -1.31
CA THR A 143 -2.52 17.50 -0.18
C THR A 143 -3.51 16.59 0.54
N HIS A 144 -3.57 16.69 1.85
CA HIS A 144 -4.53 16.00 2.69
C HIS A 144 -5.50 16.99 3.30
N TYR A 145 -6.79 16.66 3.24
CA TYR A 145 -7.90 17.42 3.80
C TYR A 145 -8.61 16.55 4.84
N ASN A 146 -8.53 16.95 6.12
CA ASN A 146 -9.21 16.30 7.22
C ASN A 146 -10.56 16.95 7.47
N ASN A 147 -11.64 16.17 7.51
CA ASN A 147 -12.98 16.65 7.84
C ASN A 147 -13.29 16.66 9.35
N GLY A 148 -12.34 16.26 10.20
CA GLY A 148 -12.42 16.39 11.66
C GLY A 148 -13.42 15.45 12.36
N THR A 149 -14.06 14.52 11.66
CA THR A 149 -15.09 13.63 12.26
C THR A 149 -14.49 12.56 13.17
N TYR A 150 -13.31 12.04 12.81
CA TYR A 150 -12.62 10.97 13.54
C TYR A 150 -11.14 11.30 13.75
N THR A 151 -10.55 10.76 14.82
CA THR A 151 -9.09 10.75 14.95
C THR A 151 -8.49 9.98 13.78
N GLU A 152 -7.59 10.60 13.06
CA GLU A 152 -6.97 9.99 11.90
C GLU A 152 -5.86 9.01 12.31
N ILE A 153 -5.89 7.82 11.71
CA ILE A 153 -4.86 6.79 11.82
C ILE A 153 -4.60 6.27 10.41
N MET A 154 -3.50 6.72 9.80
CA MET A 154 -3.21 6.45 8.39
C MET A 154 -1.77 6.81 8.03
N ASN A 155 -1.37 6.43 6.82
CA ASN A 155 -0.09 6.80 6.22
C ASN A 155 -0.23 7.18 4.74
N LEU A 156 0.85 7.69 4.17
CA LEU A 156 1.20 7.58 2.76
C LEU A 156 2.37 6.61 2.68
N SER A 157 2.26 5.56 1.86
CA SER A 157 3.28 4.53 1.71
C SER A 157 3.55 4.22 0.25
N TRP A 158 4.81 3.98 -0.10
CA TRP A 158 5.15 3.08 -1.18
C TRP A 158 5.29 1.68 -0.61
N ASP A 159 4.66 0.70 -1.27
CA ASP A 159 4.78 -0.72 -0.95
C ASP A 159 5.47 -1.41 -2.12
N ILE A 160 6.70 -1.88 -1.88
CA ILE A 160 7.53 -2.55 -2.87
C ILE A 160 7.46 -4.04 -2.60
N TRP A 161 6.74 -4.76 -3.48
CA TRP A 161 6.54 -6.19 -3.37
C TRP A 161 7.73 -6.99 -3.87
N LEU A 162 8.23 -7.90 -3.01
CA LEU A 162 9.34 -8.78 -3.30
C LEU A 162 8.89 -10.24 -3.33
N ALA A 163 9.42 -11.00 -4.30
CA ALA A 163 9.10 -12.40 -4.43
C ALA A 163 10.32 -13.25 -4.86
N ASN A 164 10.28 -14.55 -4.58
CA ASN A 164 11.30 -15.50 -5.01
C ASN A 164 11.17 -15.91 -6.50
N SER A 165 10.04 -15.54 -7.12
CA SER A 165 9.74 -15.84 -8.52
C SER A 165 9.35 -14.55 -9.27
N PRO A 166 9.64 -14.42 -10.56
CA PRO A 166 9.14 -13.32 -11.38
C PRO A 166 7.62 -13.38 -11.61
N ASN A 167 6.99 -14.55 -11.39
CA ASN A 167 5.54 -14.77 -11.45
C ASN A 167 5.06 -15.35 -10.14
N PRO A 168 4.91 -14.53 -9.07
CA PRO A 168 4.56 -15.04 -7.76
C PRO A 168 3.07 -15.33 -7.65
N SER A 169 2.73 -16.31 -6.80
CA SER A 169 1.38 -16.51 -6.28
C SER A 169 1.12 -15.73 -4.99
N GLY A 170 2.19 -15.28 -4.32
CA GLY A 170 2.14 -14.47 -3.10
C GLY A 170 3.49 -13.82 -2.79
N PRO A 171 3.53 -12.86 -1.86
CA PRO A 171 4.74 -12.14 -1.51
C PRO A 171 5.69 -13.00 -0.65
N ASN A 172 6.99 -12.74 -0.76
CA ASN A 172 8.02 -13.27 0.14
C ASN A 172 8.70 -12.14 0.95
N GLY A 173 8.47 -10.89 0.54
CA GLY A 173 8.95 -9.70 1.23
C GLY A 173 8.23 -8.46 0.78
N GLU A 174 8.29 -7.44 1.62
CA GLU A 174 7.69 -6.14 1.37
C GLU A 174 8.60 -5.06 1.95
N ILE A 175 8.83 -4.01 1.17
CA ILE A 175 9.51 -2.82 1.66
C ILE A 175 8.50 -1.68 1.60
N MET A 176 8.15 -1.15 2.77
CA MET A 176 7.27 0.01 2.89
C MET A 176 8.10 1.28 3.10
N VAL A 177 7.81 2.33 2.34
CA VAL A 177 8.43 3.64 2.52
C VAL A 177 7.34 4.63 2.87
N TRP A 178 7.31 5.10 4.13
CA TRP A 178 6.30 6.02 4.66
C TRP A 178 6.84 7.46 4.75
N PRO A 179 6.68 8.27 3.71
CA PRO A 179 7.08 9.67 3.76
C PRO A 179 6.21 10.50 4.69
N TRP A 180 4.98 10.05 4.98
CA TRP A 180 4.06 10.70 5.89
C TRP A 180 3.20 9.68 6.62
N ARG A 181 2.85 9.98 7.87
CA ARG A 181 1.87 9.24 8.66
C ARG A 181 1.17 10.15 9.67
N GLN A 182 -0.04 9.73 10.07
CA GLN A 182 -0.79 10.30 11.18
C GLN A 182 -1.18 9.16 12.13
N ASN A 183 -0.63 9.15 13.33
CA ASN A 183 -0.91 8.20 14.43
C ASN A 183 -0.70 6.71 14.12
N GLN A 184 -0.48 6.29 12.88
CA GLN A 184 -0.26 4.88 12.51
C GLN A 184 1.12 4.42 12.95
N GLN A 185 1.19 3.16 13.41
CA GLN A 185 2.44 2.51 13.78
C GLN A 185 2.77 1.40 12.77
N PRO A 186 4.05 1.25 12.38
CA PRO A 186 4.48 0.17 11.51
C PRO A 186 4.47 -1.18 12.23
N ILE A 187 4.43 -2.26 11.47
CA ILE A 187 4.53 -3.63 11.98
C ILE A 187 5.93 -3.89 12.52
N GLY A 188 5.99 -4.68 13.59
CA GLY A 188 7.24 -5.17 14.18
C GLY A 188 7.91 -4.16 15.10
N SER A 189 9.23 -4.19 15.17
CA SER A 189 10.02 -3.35 16.07
C SER A 189 11.08 -2.55 15.32
N ARG A 190 11.42 -1.39 15.88
CA ARG A 190 12.47 -0.53 15.33
C ARG A 190 13.83 -1.22 15.42
N GLN A 191 14.50 -1.35 14.28
CA GLN A 191 15.80 -2.04 14.17
C GLN A 191 16.97 -1.06 14.00
N ALA A 192 16.73 0.08 13.32
CA ALA A 192 17.79 0.95 12.90
C ALA A 192 17.29 2.36 12.57
N THR A 193 18.22 3.17 12.13
CA THR A 193 18.00 4.45 11.45
C THR A 193 18.73 4.40 10.10
N ALA A 194 18.17 5.03 9.09
CA ALA A 194 18.80 5.24 7.78
C ALA A 194 18.76 6.72 7.39
N THR A 195 19.73 7.16 6.62
CA THR A 195 19.72 8.49 5.96
C THR A 195 19.60 8.26 4.45
N ILE A 196 18.42 8.52 3.90
CA ILE A 196 18.08 8.30 2.49
C ILE A 196 17.32 9.53 1.99
N TRP A 197 17.59 9.97 0.75
CA TRP A 197 17.02 11.17 0.13
C TRP A 197 17.17 12.44 1.00
N GLY A 198 18.31 12.58 1.67
CA GLY A 198 18.59 13.71 2.55
C GLY A 198 17.76 13.79 3.82
N ALA A 199 17.03 12.72 4.18
CA ALA A 199 16.16 12.65 5.34
C ALA A 199 16.53 11.48 6.26
N THR A 200 16.14 11.59 7.52
CA THR A 200 16.28 10.51 8.51
C THR A 200 15.02 9.67 8.54
N TRP A 201 15.20 8.36 8.49
CA TRP A 201 14.15 7.34 8.51
C TRP A 201 14.39 6.39 9.70
N ASP A 202 13.36 6.16 10.50
CA ASP A 202 13.36 5.06 11.46
C ASP A 202 12.97 3.78 10.72
N VAL A 203 13.74 2.72 10.91
CA VAL A 203 13.58 1.47 10.18
C VAL A 203 13.03 0.40 11.11
N TYR A 204 11.88 -0.14 10.74
CA TYR A 204 11.19 -1.20 11.46
C TYR A 204 11.23 -2.49 10.65
N ARG A 205 11.20 -3.62 11.35
CA ARG A 205 11.09 -4.94 10.72
C ARG A 205 10.10 -5.80 11.49
N GLY A 206 9.21 -6.45 10.75
CA GLY A 206 8.21 -7.36 11.28
C GLY A 206 7.87 -8.47 10.29
N THR A 207 6.83 -9.22 10.60
CA THR A 207 6.27 -10.27 9.75
C THR A 207 4.78 -10.00 9.59
N MET A 208 4.29 -10.09 8.35
CA MET A 208 2.89 -10.08 7.99
C MET A 208 2.46 -11.48 7.55
N SER A 209 1.20 -11.80 7.82
CA SER A 209 0.58 -13.02 7.30
C SER A 209 -0.83 -12.71 6.81
N ALA A 210 -1.12 -13.03 5.57
CA ALA A 210 -2.43 -12.87 4.95
C ALA A 210 -2.57 -13.82 3.75
N GLY A 211 -3.80 -14.22 3.41
CA GLY A 211 -4.10 -15.03 2.24
C GLY A 211 -3.34 -16.36 2.16
N GLY A 212 -2.95 -16.95 3.29
CA GLY A 212 -2.14 -18.17 3.34
C GLY A 212 -0.64 -17.97 3.14
N TYR A 213 -0.19 -16.72 3.01
CA TYR A 213 1.23 -16.36 2.87
C TYR A 213 1.74 -15.68 4.13
N SER A 214 3.06 -15.76 4.34
CA SER A 214 3.76 -15.03 5.39
C SER A 214 5.06 -14.45 4.83
N TRP A 215 5.32 -13.18 5.11
CA TRP A 215 6.48 -12.47 4.56
C TRP A 215 7.09 -11.47 5.53
N THR A 216 8.36 -11.16 5.32
CA THR A 216 9.04 -10.09 6.05
C THR A 216 8.60 -8.73 5.51
N VAL A 217 8.25 -7.82 6.42
CA VAL A 217 7.98 -6.40 6.13
C VAL A 217 9.09 -5.55 6.71
N VAL A 218 9.67 -4.66 5.90
CA VAL A 218 10.62 -3.64 6.32
C VAL A 218 10.04 -2.28 6.05
N SER A 219 9.79 -1.49 7.10
CA SER A 219 9.15 -0.18 6.97
C SER A 219 10.14 0.95 7.30
N TYR A 220 10.30 1.88 6.38
CA TYR A 220 11.08 3.11 6.54
C TYR A 220 10.14 4.27 6.84
N ILE A 221 10.20 4.81 8.05
CA ILE A 221 9.31 5.88 8.54
C ILE A 221 10.07 7.19 8.58
N ARG A 222 9.70 8.14 7.74
CA ARG A 222 10.32 9.46 7.70
C ARG A 222 9.99 10.25 8.96
N ARG A 223 11.02 10.76 9.66
CA ARG A 223 10.82 11.53 10.89
C ARG A 223 10.10 12.86 10.69
N SER A 224 10.35 13.54 9.57
CA SER A 224 9.64 14.76 9.19
C SER A 224 8.70 14.45 8.04
N GLY A 225 7.41 14.26 8.33
CA GLY A 225 6.41 13.85 7.36
C GLY A 225 6.22 14.85 6.21
N THR A 226 6.00 14.34 4.99
CA THR A 226 5.69 15.13 3.80
C THR A 226 4.83 14.35 2.82
N LEU A 227 3.92 15.05 2.14
CA LEU A 227 3.12 14.54 1.02
C LEU A 227 3.72 14.94 -0.35
N ARG A 228 4.93 15.52 -0.36
CA ARG A 228 5.65 15.94 -1.57
C ARG A 228 7.08 15.46 -1.49
N ILE A 229 7.40 14.40 -2.23
CA ILE A 229 8.71 13.75 -2.16
C ILE A 229 8.95 12.93 -3.43
N GLY A 230 10.21 12.71 -3.76
CA GLY A 230 10.64 11.82 -4.83
C GLY A 230 12.11 11.47 -4.73
N GLY A 231 12.47 10.38 -5.38
CA GLY A 231 13.83 9.86 -5.43
C GLY A 231 13.87 8.48 -6.05
N ASN A 232 14.99 7.80 -5.94
CA ASN A 232 15.16 6.43 -6.41
C ASN A 232 14.79 5.43 -5.31
N LEU A 233 13.66 4.74 -5.44
CA LEU A 233 13.22 3.71 -4.48
C LEU A 233 14.26 2.60 -4.30
N ARG A 234 15.17 2.45 -5.28
CA ARG A 234 16.29 1.53 -5.19
C ARG A 234 17.17 1.75 -3.96
N ASP A 235 17.24 2.97 -3.44
CA ASP A 235 18.06 3.30 -2.27
C ASP A 235 17.57 2.56 -1.01
N PHE A 236 16.25 2.46 -0.83
CA PHE A 236 15.63 1.68 0.26
C PHE A 236 15.82 0.18 0.08
N ILE A 237 15.69 -0.32 -1.17
CA ILE A 237 15.91 -1.73 -1.50
C ILE A 237 17.36 -2.11 -1.20
N ASN A 238 18.31 -1.26 -1.57
CA ASN A 238 19.74 -1.48 -1.32
C ASN A 238 20.06 -1.46 0.19
N ASP A 239 19.49 -0.53 0.95
CA ASP A 239 19.69 -0.49 2.40
C ASP A 239 19.17 -1.78 3.06
N ALA A 240 17.94 -2.21 2.73
CA ALA A 240 17.36 -3.45 3.26
C ALA A 240 18.17 -4.70 2.87
N ARG A 241 18.63 -4.78 1.60
CA ARG A 241 19.52 -5.86 1.13
C ARG A 241 20.87 -5.84 1.86
N ASN A 242 21.50 -4.68 2.01
CA ASN A 242 22.81 -4.53 2.65
C ASN A 242 22.77 -4.89 4.15
N ARG A 243 21.58 -4.79 4.78
CA ARG A 243 21.33 -5.29 6.15
C ARG A 243 21.11 -6.82 6.19
N GLY A 244 21.09 -7.49 5.05
CA GLY A 244 20.87 -8.94 4.97
C GLY A 244 19.41 -9.37 5.17
N TRP A 245 18.45 -8.44 5.02
CA TRP A 245 17.03 -8.76 5.25
C TRP A 245 16.34 -9.35 4.01
N PHE A 246 16.87 -9.06 2.82
CA PHE A 246 16.40 -9.64 1.56
C PHE A 246 17.56 -10.12 0.68
N SER A 247 17.36 -11.26 0.02
CA SER A 247 18.34 -11.81 -0.91
C SER A 247 18.40 -11.00 -2.21
N SER A 248 19.61 -10.86 -2.77
CA SER A 248 19.80 -10.24 -4.09
C SER A 248 19.17 -11.06 -5.23
N SER A 249 18.86 -12.34 -5.01
CA SER A 249 18.19 -13.22 -5.98
C SER A 249 16.67 -12.98 -6.08
N MET A 250 16.06 -12.32 -5.10
CA MET A 250 14.63 -11.99 -5.13
C MET A 250 14.30 -11.01 -6.24
N TYR A 251 13.03 -11.00 -6.65
CA TYR A 251 12.48 -10.10 -7.65
C TYR A 251 11.66 -9.00 -7.00
N ILE A 252 11.80 -7.79 -7.51
CA ILE A 252 10.84 -6.70 -7.33
C ILE A 252 9.75 -6.98 -8.36
N VAL A 253 8.53 -7.22 -7.91
CA VAL A 253 7.43 -7.64 -8.78
C VAL A 253 6.35 -6.57 -8.91
N GLY A 254 6.18 -5.72 -7.90
CA GLY A 254 5.21 -4.64 -7.91
C GLY A 254 5.68 -3.45 -7.08
N ILE A 255 5.22 -2.27 -7.46
CA ILE A 255 5.41 -1.04 -6.70
C ILE A 255 4.08 -0.32 -6.64
N GLU A 256 3.61 -0.10 -5.43
CA GLU A 256 2.38 0.63 -5.14
C GLU A 256 2.69 1.93 -4.41
N CYS A 257 1.78 2.90 -4.48
CA CYS A 257 1.87 4.11 -3.69
C CYS A 257 0.46 4.57 -3.32
N GLY A 258 0.14 4.61 -2.04
CA GLY A 258 -1.21 4.94 -1.59
C GLY A 258 -1.30 5.25 -0.12
N ASN A 259 -2.53 5.31 0.36
CA ASN A 259 -2.83 5.63 1.75
C ASN A 259 -3.43 4.41 2.45
N GLU A 260 -2.68 3.79 3.35
CA GLU A 260 -3.31 2.86 4.29
C GLU A 260 -4.15 3.66 5.29
N ILE A 261 -5.45 3.39 5.32
CA ILE A 261 -6.40 4.10 6.16
C ILE A 261 -7.01 3.14 7.16
N ILE A 262 -6.66 3.32 8.43
CA ILE A 262 -7.25 2.58 9.56
C ILE A 262 -8.50 3.30 10.04
N GLN A 263 -8.43 4.63 10.21
CA GLN A 263 -9.54 5.46 10.66
C GLN A 263 -9.36 6.90 10.16
N GLY A 264 -10.47 7.56 9.85
CA GLY A 264 -10.50 8.95 9.47
C GLY A 264 -11.68 9.29 8.59
N HIS A 265 -11.87 10.58 8.32
CA HIS A 265 -12.82 11.12 7.36
C HIS A 265 -12.18 12.28 6.65
N GLY A 266 -11.97 12.16 5.34
CA GLY A 266 -11.27 13.20 4.59
C GLY A 266 -11.00 12.82 3.14
N ARG A 267 -9.99 13.51 2.60
CA ARG A 267 -9.54 13.36 1.21
C ARG A 267 -8.05 13.53 1.11
N PHE A 268 -7.42 12.67 0.32
CA PHE A 268 -6.13 12.95 -0.30
C PHE A 268 -6.35 13.40 -1.74
N GLU A 269 -5.67 14.44 -2.16
CA GLU A 269 -5.67 14.94 -3.54
C GLU A 269 -4.24 14.95 -4.07
N TYR A 270 -4.01 14.25 -5.17
CA TYR A 270 -2.70 14.13 -5.82
C TYR A 270 -2.69 14.89 -7.13
N THR A 271 -1.76 15.83 -7.24
CA THR A 271 -1.52 16.61 -8.46
C THR A 271 -0.52 15.94 -9.40
N SER A 272 0.32 15.06 -8.85
CA SER A 272 1.24 14.23 -9.63
C SER A 272 1.63 12.96 -8.89
N TYR A 273 1.77 11.88 -9.64
CA TYR A 273 2.48 10.67 -9.28
C TYR A 273 3.26 10.18 -10.51
N THR A 274 4.52 9.89 -10.33
CA THR A 274 5.36 9.34 -11.40
C THR A 274 6.15 8.16 -10.88
N ILE A 275 6.35 7.16 -11.75
CA ILE A 275 7.30 6.08 -11.55
C ILE A 275 7.89 5.71 -12.90
N ARG A 276 9.20 5.51 -12.94
CA ARG A 276 9.95 5.14 -14.15
C ARG A 276 11.24 4.42 -13.77
N PRO A 277 11.68 3.46 -14.60
CA PRO A 277 12.98 2.82 -14.48
C PRO A 277 14.11 3.80 -14.76
#